data_6a0bc780330e682bb0773841edc339ab
#
_entry.id   6a0bc780330e682bb0773841edc339ab
#
_cell.length_a   1.000
_cell.length_b   1.000
_cell.length_c   1.000
_cell.angle_alpha   90.00
_cell.angle_beta   90.00
_cell.angle_gamma   90.00
#
_symmetry.space_group_name_H-M   'P 1'
#
loop_
_entity.id
_entity.type
_entity.pdbx_description
1 polymer ?
#
loop_
_entity_poly.entity_id
_entity_poly.type
_entity_poly.pdbx_seq_one_letter_code
_entity_poly.pdbx_strand_id
1 'polypeptide(L)'
;SGGPNRLKVDLAWIVCMHKGNIIDKDAAQKLLDATLSLQRGQKQAVETRSHGFAERSLIAALDGDEDLASMVNLGRTLQEPMTRLDLRDMMIEVFDDLIMLLNTVLMVAERNIDTIMPGHTHMSQAQPITFGHYLLSVYDGLRRGVSQFELAYKDTNRNSGGCGACSGITWPIDRLHMTELLGFDGLVEPTYDSEASQDHSLSILFALTNITLLISKSSMDMNIWGLEEVDMLKTDPAWCGVSSMMPNKCIPGTLFERARIEAVYVAGQMMQGVMFNKGEPHGDMLPMLELPKIALKAMAHALVCVGYYNGMLKNVSPQKDKMLEYVREGYSCTSEVVTHMVRELDYGPRRAHRIVATFVRMARERGLKAYKSTGELLDEAARFTDEKPPEIDTQTLRRLLDPEEFIKSHNNTGGTAPEEANRMLSDRRRELDEVRERQQQRKARLQSGEDMLHREIKEIMGK
;
A
#
# COMPACT_ATOMS: atom_id res chain seq x y z
N SER A 1 -23.16 -16.59 0.62
CA SER A 1 -22.59 -17.21 1.81
C SER A 1 -23.09 -16.48 3.06
N GLY A 2 -23.47 -17.25 4.11
CA GLY A 2 -23.96 -16.70 5.38
C GLY A 2 -22.83 -16.27 6.31
N GLY A 3 -21.96 -15.40 5.87
CA GLY A 3 -20.85 -14.88 6.67
C GLY A 3 -21.32 -14.01 7.86
N PRO A 4 -20.41 -13.70 8.80
CA PRO A 4 -20.76 -12.95 10.02
C PRO A 4 -21.39 -11.59 9.73
N ASN A 5 -20.99 -10.91 8.65
CA ASN A 5 -21.56 -9.62 8.25
C ASN A 5 -23.01 -9.73 7.76
N ARG A 6 -23.41 -10.87 7.19
CA ARG A 6 -24.82 -11.09 6.83
C ARG A 6 -25.69 -11.05 8.07
N LEU A 7 -25.33 -11.81 9.10
CA LEU A 7 -26.09 -11.86 10.36
C LEU A 7 -26.06 -10.50 11.08
N LYS A 8 -24.97 -9.76 11.01
CA LYS A 8 -24.89 -8.40 11.56
C LYS A 8 -25.88 -7.45 10.87
N VAL A 9 -26.02 -7.53 9.55
CA VAL A 9 -27.02 -6.76 8.80
C VAL A 9 -28.43 -7.18 9.18
N ASP A 10 -28.69 -8.48 9.32
CA ASP A 10 -29.99 -8.99 9.75
C ASP A 10 -30.37 -8.48 11.14
N LEU A 11 -29.45 -8.49 12.10
CA LEU A 11 -29.66 -7.92 13.44
C LEU A 11 -30.02 -6.43 13.39
N ALA A 12 -29.24 -5.63 12.63
CA ALA A 12 -29.51 -4.21 12.47
C ALA A 12 -30.88 -3.96 11.79
N TRP A 13 -31.24 -4.79 10.80
CA TRP A 13 -32.53 -4.70 10.14
C TRP A 13 -33.71 -4.99 11.06
N ILE A 14 -33.62 -6.05 11.90
CA ILE A 14 -34.63 -6.39 12.90
C ILE A 14 -34.83 -5.23 13.89
N VAL A 15 -33.74 -4.64 14.38
CA VAL A 15 -33.79 -3.46 15.24
C VAL A 15 -34.53 -2.29 14.56
N CYS A 16 -34.21 -2.00 13.29
CA CYS A 16 -34.87 -0.93 12.52
C CYS A 16 -36.37 -1.23 12.27
N MET A 17 -36.72 -2.49 11.99
CA MET A 17 -38.13 -2.89 11.82
C MET A 17 -38.93 -2.71 13.12
N HIS A 18 -38.37 -3.07 14.26
CA HIS A 18 -39.05 -2.86 15.54
C HIS A 18 -39.23 -1.38 15.85
N LYS A 19 -38.20 -0.56 15.67
CA LYS A 19 -38.27 0.90 15.87
C LYS A 19 -39.26 1.57 14.91
N GLY A 20 -39.40 1.07 13.71
CA GLY A 20 -40.36 1.53 12.72
C GLY A 20 -41.78 1.00 12.97
N ASN A 21 -42.05 0.27 14.06
CA ASN A 21 -43.32 -0.39 14.38
C ASN A 21 -43.82 -1.32 13.25
N ILE A 22 -42.93 -1.93 12.51
CA ILE A 22 -43.25 -2.93 11.45
C ILE A 22 -43.49 -4.29 12.09
N ILE A 23 -42.71 -4.61 13.12
CA ILE A 23 -42.87 -5.82 13.95
C ILE A 23 -43.03 -5.41 15.42
N ASP A 24 -43.81 -6.16 16.15
CA ASP A 24 -43.95 -5.96 17.59
C ASP A 24 -42.74 -6.48 18.38
N LYS A 25 -42.74 -6.28 19.67
CA LYS A 25 -41.63 -6.66 20.53
C LYS A 25 -41.42 -8.18 20.59
N ASP A 26 -42.49 -8.97 20.62
CA ASP A 26 -42.39 -10.44 20.68
C ASP A 26 -41.76 -11.01 19.40
N ALA A 27 -42.21 -10.56 18.24
CA ALA A 27 -41.64 -10.92 16.96
C ALA A 27 -40.16 -10.51 16.87
N ALA A 28 -39.82 -9.29 17.28
CA ALA A 28 -38.43 -8.81 17.30
C ALA A 28 -37.54 -9.67 18.21
N GLN A 29 -38.00 -10.00 19.42
CA GLN A 29 -37.26 -10.87 20.34
C GLN A 29 -36.99 -12.26 19.76
N LYS A 30 -37.99 -12.91 19.16
CA LYS A 30 -37.85 -14.21 18.51
C LYS A 30 -36.84 -14.18 17.36
N LEU A 31 -36.95 -13.19 16.48
CA LEU A 31 -36.02 -13.00 15.37
C LEU A 31 -34.59 -12.71 15.83
N LEU A 32 -34.40 -11.85 16.83
CA LEU A 32 -33.09 -11.54 17.41
C LEU A 32 -32.47 -12.78 18.06
N ASP A 33 -33.25 -13.56 18.86
CA ASP A 33 -32.73 -14.76 19.50
C ASP A 33 -32.32 -15.83 18.48
N ALA A 34 -33.13 -16.05 17.46
CA ALA A 34 -32.81 -16.96 16.36
C ALA A 34 -31.53 -16.53 15.61
N THR A 35 -31.40 -15.22 15.25
CA THR A 35 -30.24 -14.69 14.54
C THR A 35 -28.97 -14.77 15.40
N LEU A 36 -29.06 -14.42 16.68
CA LEU A 36 -27.93 -14.53 17.62
C LEU A 36 -27.50 -15.99 17.84
N SER A 37 -28.46 -16.93 17.88
CA SER A 37 -28.18 -18.36 18.01
C SER A 37 -27.42 -18.90 16.80
N LEU A 38 -27.78 -18.44 15.58
CA LEU A 38 -27.04 -18.75 14.35
C LEU A 38 -25.61 -18.15 14.38
N GLN A 39 -25.49 -16.90 14.84
CA GLN A 39 -24.19 -16.22 14.93
C GLN A 39 -23.24 -16.92 15.90
N ARG A 40 -23.76 -17.46 17.02
CA ARG A 40 -22.99 -18.21 18.03
C ARG A 40 -22.72 -19.68 17.63
N GLY A 41 -23.21 -20.12 16.48
CA GLY A 41 -23.10 -21.53 16.08
C GLY A 41 -23.89 -22.51 16.92
N GLN A 42 -24.87 -22.03 17.70
CA GLN A 42 -25.77 -22.85 18.54
C GLN A 42 -26.85 -23.55 17.71
N LYS A 43 -27.21 -22.98 16.58
CA LYS A 43 -28.07 -23.58 15.56
C LYS A 43 -27.31 -23.69 14.24
N GLN A 44 -27.52 -24.78 13.49
CA GLN A 44 -26.85 -24.99 12.21
C GLN A 44 -27.46 -24.10 11.12
N ALA A 45 -26.59 -23.40 10.40
CA ALA A 45 -26.98 -22.73 9.19
C ALA A 45 -27.27 -23.76 8.08
N VAL A 46 -28.37 -23.57 7.35
CA VAL A 46 -28.74 -24.43 6.24
C VAL A 46 -28.02 -23.97 4.99
N GLU A 47 -27.07 -24.73 4.49
CA GLU A 47 -26.37 -24.42 3.24
C GLU A 47 -27.32 -24.50 2.05
N THR A 48 -27.48 -23.40 1.33
CA THR A 48 -28.18 -23.37 0.05
C THR A 48 -27.41 -22.49 -0.96
N ARG A 49 -27.57 -22.82 -2.24
CA ARG A 49 -27.01 -22.01 -3.34
C ARG A 49 -27.95 -20.87 -3.77
N SER A 50 -29.09 -20.71 -3.12
CA SER A 50 -30.11 -19.73 -3.48
C SER A 50 -30.15 -18.57 -2.47
N HIS A 51 -30.79 -17.46 -2.86
CA HIS A 51 -30.99 -16.24 -2.09
C HIS A 51 -31.69 -16.40 -0.73
N GLY A 52 -32.39 -17.50 -0.51
CA GLY A 52 -33.07 -17.82 0.74
C GLY A 52 -32.21 -18.42 1.86
N PHE A 53 -30.88 -18.28 1.82
CA PHE A 53 -30.02 -18.91 2.84
C PHE A 53 -30.35 -18.42 4.26
N ALA A 54 -30.34 -17.12 4.50
CA ALA A 54 -30.64 -16.56 5.83
C ALA A 54 -32.06 -16.91 6.27
N GLU A 55 -33.02 -16.77 5.38
CA GLU A 55 -34.43 -17.12 5.63
C GLU A 55 -34.61 -18.58 6.00
N ARG A 56 -34.03 -19.53 5.23
CA ARG A 56 -34.11 -20.97 5.58
C ARG A 56 -33.43 -21.29 6.90
N SER A 57 -32.31 -20.68 7.20
CA SER A 57 -31.62 -20.85 8.47
C SER A 57 -32.47 -20.30 9.63
N LEU A 58 -33.16 -19.16 9.41
CA LEU A 58 -34.09 -18.59 10.37
C LEU A 58 -35.36 -19.44 10.51
N ILE A 59 -35.94 -19.95 9.43
CA ILE A 59 -37.08 -20.89 9.49
C ILE A 59 -36.73 -22.08 10.38
N ALA A 60 -35.57 -22.70 10.15
CA ALA A 60 -35.09 -23.80 10.98
C ALA A 60 -34.82 -23.37 12.43
N ALA A 61 -34.34 -22.16 12.65
CA ALA A 61 -34.09 -21.62 13.98
C ALA A 61 -35.37 -21.20 14.73
N LEU A 62 -36.47 -20.97 13.99
CA LEU A 62 -37.80 -20.60 14.51
C LEU A 62 -38.78 -21.80 14.43
N ASP A 63 -38.28 -23.03 14.48
CA ASP A 63 -39.07 -24.27 14.51
C ASP A 63 -40.12 -24.39 13.37
N GLY A 64 -39.83 -23.78 12.21
CA GLY A 64 -40.65 -23.85 11.00
C GLY A 64 -41.58 -22.64 10.78
N ASP A 65 -41.49 -21.58 11.57
CA ASP A 65 -42.27 -20.36 11.37
C ASP A 65 -41.76 -19.55 10.16
N GLU A 66 -42.29 -19.89 8.97
CA GLU A 66 -41.92 -19.25 7.70
C GLU A 66 -42.36 -17.81 7.62
N ASP A 67 -43.53 -17.46 8.15
CA ASP A 67 -44.07 -16.12 8.10
C ASP A 67 -43.20 -15.14 8.90
N LEU A 68 -42.81 -15.51 10.12
CA LEU A 68 -41.94 -14.72 10.95
C LEU A 68 -40.53 -14.64 10.36
N ALA A 69 -39.95 -15.76 9.93
CA ALA A 69 -38.61 -15.80 9.36
C ALA A 69 -38.47 -14.93 8.10
N SER A 70 -39.50 -14.90 7.25
CA SER A 70 -39.50 -14.11 6.00
C SER A 70 -39.49 -12.60 6.23
N MET A 71 -39.92 -12.14 7.41
CA MET A 71 -39.89 -10.71 7.77
C MET A 71 -38.49 -10.11 7.66
N VAL A 72 -37.46 -10.90 7.89
CA VAL A 72 -36.06 -10.43 7.77
C VAL A 72 -35.70 -9.96 6.36
N ASN A 73 -36.39 -10.46 5.34
CA ASN A 73 -36.16 -10.08 3.93
C ASN A 73 -37.14 -8.98 3.44
N LEU A 74 -38.05 -8.50 4.29
CA LEU A 74 -39.04 -7.49 3.93
C LEU A 74 -38.39 -6.21 3.41
N GLY A 75 -38.66 -5.84 2.16
CA GLY A 75 -38.12 -4.63 1.52
C GLY A 75 -36.63 -4.68 1.17
N ARG A 76 -35.99 -5.82 1.29
CA ARG A 76 -34.56 -5.99 1.00
C ARG A 76 -34.30 -6.55 -0.39
N THR A 77 -33.11 -6.27 -0.90
CA THR A 77 -32.58 -6.75 -2.18
C THR A 77 -31.21 -7.40 -2.00
N LEU A 78 -30.60 -7.87 -3.08
CA LEU A 78 -29.27 -8.48 -3.07
C LEU A 78 -28.14 -7.49 -2.77
N GLN A 79 -28.33 -6.21 -3.04
CA GLN A 79 -27.35 -5.12 -2.82
C GLN A 79 -27.39 -4.59 -1.38
N GLU A 80 -27.53 -5.47 -0.47
CA GLU A 80 -27.41 -5.16 0.94
C GLU A 80 -25.97 -4.74 1.31
N PRO A 81 -25.78 -4.01 2.41
CA PRO A 81 -24.48 -3.47 2.78
C PRO A 81 -23.42 -4.53 3.17
N MET A 82 -23.74 -5.82 3.08
CA MET A 82 -22.82 -6.92 3.43
C MET A 82 -21.50 -6.89 2.66
N THR A 83 -21.57 -6.68 1.35
CA THR A 83 -20.37 -6.64 0.51
C THR A 83 -19.47 -5.46 0.90
N ARG A 84 -20.07 -4.33 1.27
CA ARG A 84 -19.35 -3.16 1.76
C ARG A 84 -18.74 -3.41 3.15
N LEU A 85 -19.44 -4.15 4.02
CA LEU A 85 -18.89 -4.59 5.32
C LEU A 85 -17.71 -5.53 5.14
N ASP A 86 -17.84 -6.54 4.27
CA ASP A 86 -16.75 -7.50 3.99
C ASP A 86 -15.50 -6.79 3.45
N LEU A 87 -15.69 -5.86 2.50
CA LEU A 87 -14.59 -5.05 1.96
C LEU A 87 -13.96 -4.18 3.05
N ARG A 88 -14.80 -3.46 3.81
CA ARG A 88 -14.36 -2.57 4.88
C ARG A 88 -13.52 -3.29 5.92
N ASP A 89 -14.00 -4.43 6.41
CA ASP A 89 -13.33 -5.19 7.45
C ASP A 89 -11.94 -5.63 6.98
N MET A 90 -11.83 -6.12 5.75
CA MET A 90 -10.53 -6.47 5.18
C MET A 90 -9.64 -5.24 4.90
N MET A 91 -10.23 -4.09 4.54
CA MET A 91 -9.48 -2.85 4.39
C MET A 91 -8.83 -2.40 5.70
N ILE A 92 -9.48 -2.61 6.84
CA ILE A 92 -8.91 -2.32 8.17
C ILE A 92 -7.64 -3.14 8.41
N GLU A 93 -7.63 -4.43 8.05
CA GLU A 93 -6.44 -5.28 8.15
C GLU A 93 -5.32 -4.81 7.21
N VAL A 94 -5.67 -4.47 5.97
CA VAL A 94 -4.70 -3.94 5.00
C VAL A 94 -4.08 -2.64 5.50
N PHE A 95 -4.86 -1.73 6.11
CA PHE A 95 -4.31 -0.51 6.71
C PHE A 95 -3.31 -0.80 7.83
N ASP A 96 -3.59 -1.77 8.70
CA ASP A 96 -2.67 -2.14 9.77
C ASP A 96 -1.32 -2.61 9.21
N ASP A 97 -1.33 -3.46 8.19
CA ASP A 97 -0.11 -3.96 7.55
C ASP A 97 0.62 -2.86 6.77
N LEU A 98 -0.09 -1.96 6.09
CA LEU A 98 0.52 -0.82 5.41
C LEU A 98 1.17 0.16 6.40
N ILE A 99 0.55 0.44 7.54
CA ILE A 99 1.13 1.26 8.61
C ILE A 99 2.38 0.60 9.18
N MET A 100 2.34 -0.72 9.40
CA MET A 100 3.51 -1.48 9.84
C MET A 100 4.64 -1.40 8.81
N LEU A 101 4.34 -1.52 7.52
CA LEU A 101 5.33 -1.39 6.45
C LEU A 101 5.93 0.01 6.40
N LEU A 102 5.10 1.06 6.43
CA LEU A 102 5.57 2.46 6.45
C LEU A 102 6.53 2.69 7.62
N ASN A 103 6.19 2.19 8.82
CA ASN A 103 7.07 2.27 9.99
C ASN A 103 8.40 1.53 9.77
N THR A 104 8.37 0.34 9.17
CA THR A 104 9.58 -0.43 8.89
C THR A 104 10.48 0.30 7.90
N VAL A 105 9.92 0.86 6.83
CA VAL A 105 10.69 1.62 5.83
C VAL A 105 11.40 2.81 6.49
N LEU A 106 10.71 3.56 7.35
CA LEU A 106 11.32 4.68 8.09
C LEU A 106 12.40 4.23 9.07
N MET A 107 12.17 3.14 9.80
CA MET A 107 13.17 2.56 10.71
C MET A 107 14.47 2.16 9.98
N VAL A 108 14.32 1.50 8.82
CA VAL A 108 15.47 1.06 8.04
C VAL A 108 16.16 2.25 7.37
N ALA A 109 15.38 3.24 6.89
CA ALA A 109 15.92 4.48 6.34
C ALA A 109 16.77 5.25 7.36
N GLU A 110 16.27 5.41 8.59
CA GLU A 110 16.99 6.10 9.67
C GLU A 110 18.31 5.43 10.01
N ARG A 111 18.34 4.10 10.10
CA ARG A 111 19.57 3.33 10.39
C ARG A 111 20.61 3.43 9.27
N ASN A 112 20.22 3.86 8.09
CA ASN A 112 21.05 3.89 6.90
C ASN A 112 21.09 5.28 6.24
N ILE A 113 20.84 6.32 7.03
CA ILE A 113 20.82 7.69 6.55
C ILE A 113 22.20 8.15 6.07
N ASP A 114 23.25 7.55 6.60
CA ASP A 114 24.66 7.77 6.32
C ASP A 114 25.27 6.73 5.37
N THR A 115 24.52 5.70 4.97
CA THR A 115 25.04 4.61 4.13
C THR A 115 25.09 5.06 2.67
N ILE A 116 26.26 5.53 2.24
CA ILE A 116 26.50 6.03 0.87
C ILE A 116 26.47 4.88 -0.12
N MET A 117 25.73 5.05 -1.20
CA MET A 117 25.62 4.09 -2.29
C MET A 117 25.55 4.79 -3.66
N PRO A 118 25.85 4.09 -4.76
CA PRO A 118 25.64 4.65 -6.07
C PRO A 118 24.14 4.79 -6.36
N GLY A 119 23.70 5.99 -6.72
CA GLY A 119 22.41 6.16 -7.37
C GLY A 119 22.47 5.66 -8.81
N HIS A 120 21.36 5.16 -9.34
CA HIS A 120 21.27 4.66 -10.71
C HIS A 120 20.15 5.33 -11.49
N THR A 121 20.48 5.72 -12.71
CA THR A 121 19.51 6.11 -13.75
C THR A 121 19.88 5.38 -15.03
N HIS A 122 18.90 4.94 -15.83
CA HIS A 122 19.14 4.17 -17.05
C HIS A 122 20.01 2.91 -16.82
N MET A 123 19.91 2.27 -15.67
CA MET A 123 20.76 1.13 -15.24
C MET A 123 22.26 1.46 -15.22
N SER A 124 22.60 2.73 -15.18
CA SER A 124 23.97 3.24 -15.10
C SER A 124 24.16 4.03 -13.83
N GLN A 125 25.37 3.99 -13.28
CA GLN A 125 25.73 4.75 -12.10
C GLN A 125 25.57 6.26 -12.36
N ALA A 126 24.81 6.92 -11.51
CA ALA A 126 24.55 8.34 -11.51
C ALA A 126 25.18 9.01 -10.28
N GLN A 127 24.58 10.05 -9.73
CA GLN A 127 25.08 10.71 -8.52
C GLN A 127 25.02 9.80 -7.30
N PRO A 128 25.94 9.96 -6.34
CA PRO A 128 25.84 9.29 -5.03
C PRO A 128 24.56 9.67 -4.29
N ILE A 129 23.98 8.68 -3.62
CA ILE A 129 22.86 8.85 -2.69
C ILE A 129 23.17 8.10 -1.40
N THR A 130 22.29 8.14 -0.41
CA THR A 130 22.33 7.20 0.70
C THR A 130 21.23 6.13 0.57
N PHE A 131 21.44 4.96 1.17
CA PHE A 131 20.40 3.93 1.22
C PHE A 131 19.16 4.42 1.96
N GLY A 132 19.35 5.24 3.01
CA GLY A 132 18.26 5.94 3.68
C GLY A 132 17.48 6.87 2.75
N HIS A 133 18.16 7.65 1.91
CA HIS A 133 17.53 8.53 0.93
C HIS A 133 16.70 7.75 -0.11
N TYR A 134 17.21 6.63 -0.59
CA TYR A 134 16.45 5.71 -1.46
C TYR A 134 15.16 5.24 -0.77
N LEU A 135 15.25 4.79 0.48
CA LEU A 135 14.09 4.30 1.24
C LEU A 135 13.08 5.39 1.55
N LEU A 136 13.48 6.66 1.74
CA LEU A 136 12.56 7.78 1.84
C LEU A 136 11.71 7.95 0.57
N SER A 137 12.30 7.71 -0.61
CA SER A 137 11.53 7.74 -1.87
C SER A 137 10.53 6.60 -1.98
N VAL A 138 10.87 5.41 -1.47
CA VAL A 138 9.94 4.27 -1.36
C VAL A 138 8.81 4.59 -0.38
N TYR A 139 9.13 5.15 0.79
CA TYR A 139 8.13 5.60 1.76
C TYR A 139 7.12 6.57 1.14
N ASP A 140 7.59 7.59 0.46
CA ASP A 140 6.71 8.60 -0.17
C ASP A 140 5.78 8.00 -1.22
N GLY A 141 6.26 7.03 -1.98
CA GLY A 141 5.44 6.30 -2.93
C GLY A 141 4.36 5.46 -2.25
N LEU A 142 4.73 4.71 -1.20
CA LEU A 142 3.79 3.93 -0.39
C LEU A 142 2.75 4.83 0.28
N ARG A 143 3.16 5.95 0.86
CA ARG A 143 2.27 6.92 1.51
C ARG A 143 1.22 7.47 0.52
N ARG A 144 1.63 7.81 -0.70
CA ARG A 144 0.68 8.23 -1.76
C ARG A 144 -0.33 7.12 -2.08
N GLY A 145 0.11 5.87 -2.14
CA GLY A 145 -0.77 4.72 -2.31
C GLY A 145 -1.74 4.55 -1.14
N VAL A 146 -1.27 4.72 0.11
CA VAL A 146 -2.12 4.70 1.30
C VAL A 146 -3.18 5.79 1.25
N SER A 147 -2.84 7.01 0.82
CA SER A 147 -3.82 8.10 0.65
C SER A 147 -4.91 7.76 -0.39
N GLN A 148 -4.55 7.08 -1.48
CA GLN A 148 -5.52 6.58 -2.45
C GLN A 148 -6.42 5.49 -1.85
N PHE A 149 -5.87 4.61 -1.03
CA PHE A 149 -6.61 3.57 -0.33
C PHE A 149 -7.56 4.15 0.75
N GLU A 150 -7.16 5.26 1.40
CA GLU A 150 -8.04 6.03 2.30
C GLU A 150 -9.26 6.62 1.56
N LEU A 151 -9.08 7.13 0.35
CA LEU A 151 -10.21 7.59 -0.48
C LEU A 151 -11.14 6.43 -0.84
N ALA A 152 -10.58 5.30 -1.26
CA ALA A 152 -11.36 4.10 -1.53
C ALA A 152 -12.14 3.62 -0.29
N TYR A 153 -11.55 3.70 0.91
CA TYR A 153 -12.23 3.39 2.17
C TYR A 153 -13.43 4.31 2.42
N LYS A 154 -13.26 5.61 2.22
CA LYS A 154 -14.32 6.61 2.41
C LYS A 154 -15.55 6.32 1.54
N ASP A 155 -15.34 5.83 0.32
CA ASP A 155 -16.43 5.48 -0.60
C ASP A 155 -17.03 4.10 -0.28
N THR A 156 -16.21 3.16 0.20
CA THR A 156 -16.65 1.83 0.63
C THR A 156 -17.45 1.90 1.92
N ASN A 157 -17.02 2.72 2.90
CA ASN A 157 -17.63 2.79 4.23
C ASN A 157 -18.91 3.64 4.24
N ARG A 158 -19.82 3.32 3.32
CA ARG A 158 -21.16 3.93 3.19
C ARG A 158 -22.24 2.86 3.14
N ASN A 159 -23.35 3.10 3.90
CA ASN A 159 -24.46 2.18 3.94
C ASN A 159 -25.29 2.24 2.65
N SER A 160 -25.48 1.11 1.99
CA SER A 160 -26.39 0.96 0.84
C SER A 160 -27.75 0.36 1.21
N GLY A 161 -27.93 -0.11 2.44
CA GLY A 161 -29.15 -0.79 2.87
C GLY A 161 -30.42 0.04 2.78
N GLY A 162 -31.53 -0.63 2.58
CA GLY A 162 -32.86 -0.02 2.49
C GLY A 162 -33.14 0.69 1.15
N CYS A 163 -32.40 0.37 0.10
CA CYS A 163 -32.60 0.93 -1.25
C CYS A 163 -33.77 0.28 -2.03
N GLY A 164 -34.30 -0.86 -1.56
CA GLY A 164 -35.23 -1.65 -2.34
C GLY A 164 -34.60 -2.08 -3.67
N ALA A 165 -35.40 -2.19 -4.70
CA ALA A 165 -34.91 -2.43 -6.07
C ALA A 165 -34.90 -1.10 -6.85
N CYS A 166 -33.96 -0.21 -6.53
CA CYS A 166 -33.69 1.11 -7.12
C CYS A 166 -34.49 2.31 -6.56
N SER A 167 -35.73 2.15 -6.12
CA SER A 167 -36.67 3.27 -5.83
C SER A 167 -36.86 3.54 -4.33
N GLY A 168 -36.16 2.79 -3.46
CA GLY A 168 -36.43 2.81 -2.04
C GLY A 168 -37.58 1.91 -1.65
N ILE A 169 -38.03 2.03 -0.41
CA ILE A 169 -39.08 1.20 0.19
C ILE A 169 -40.12 2.09 0.87
N THR A 170 -41.36 1.63 0.94
CA THR A 170 -42.45 2.32 1.63
C THR A 170 -42.55 1.99 3.12
N TRP A 171 -41.79 1.00 3.57
CA TRP A 171 -41.70 0.67 4.98
C TRP A 171 -40.91 1.73 5.75
N PRO A 172 -41.31 2.09 6.98
CA PRO A 172 -40.68 3.14 7.78
C PRO A 172 -39.36 2.66 8.39
N ILE A 173 -38.40 2.27 7.55
CA ILE A 173 -37.04 1.93 7.94
C ILE A 173 -36.16 3.19 7.92
N ASP A 174 -35.55 3.49 9.05
CA ASP A 174 -34.59 4.57 9.16
C ASP A 174 -33.21 4.13 8.65
N ARG A 175 -32.87 4.51 7.40
CA ARG A 175 -31.57 4.20 6.78
C ARG A 175 -30.40 4.88 7.49
N LEU A 176 -30.61 6.07 8.10
CA LEU A 176 -29.55 6.76 8.84
C LEU A 176 -29.25 6.04 10.16
N HIS A 177 -30.29 5.60 10.86
CA HIS A 177 -30.11 4.80 12.06
C HIS A 177 -29.40 3.48 11.76
N MET A 178 -29.77 2.79 10.68
CA MET A 178 -29.06 1.58 10.22
C MET A 178 -27.57 1.86 9.90
N THR A 179 -27.28 3.03 9.36
CA THR A 179 -25.90 3.46 9.09
C THR A 179 -25.08 3.52 10.38
N GLU A 180 -25.64 4.06 11.45
CA GLU A 180 -24.99 4.16 12.76
C GLU A 180 -24.80 2.78 13.41
N LEU A 181 -25.83 1.92 13.39
CA LEU A 181 -25.78 0.56 13.95
C LEU A 181 -24.71 -0.32 13.28
N LEU A 182 -24.47 -0.12 12.00
CA LEU A 182 -23.46 -0.86 11.23
C LEU A 182 -22.08 -0.19 11.23
N GLY A 183 -21.93 0.97 11.88
CA GLY A 183 -20.67 1.70 12.00
C GLY A 183 -20.18 2.31 10.69
N PHE A 184 -21.06 2.59 9.74
CA PHE A 184 -20.73 3.32 8.52
C PHE A 184 -20.54 4.82 8.79
N ASP A 185 -19.72 5.50 7.99
CA ASP A 185 -19.50 6.95 8.09
C ASP A 185 -20.60 7.76 7.41
N GLY A 186 -21.41 7.13 6.57
CA GLY A 186 -22.49 7.81 5.85
C GLY A 186 -23.33 6.86 5.02
N LEU A 187 -24.29 7.44 4.31
CA LEU A 187 -25.27 6.75 3.47
C LEU A 187 -24.91 6.94 2.00
N VAL A 188 -25.12 5.92 1.17
CA VAL A 188 -25.29 6.09 -0.27
C VAL A 188 -26.72 6.59 -0.46
N GLU A 189 -26.90 7.91 -0.67
CA GLU A 189 -28.21 8.55 -0.56
C GLU A 189 -29.17 8.17 -1.69
N PRO A 190 -28.80 8.32 -2.98
CA PRO A 190 -29.66 7.87 -4.07
C PRO A 190 -29.85 6.36 -4.04
N THR A 191 -31.08 5.89 -3.95
CA THR A 191 -31.37 4.45 -3.85
C THR A 191 -30.97 3.68 -5.10
N TYR A 192 -31.01 4.31 -6.26
CA TYR A 192 -30.49 3.70 -7.49
C TYR A 192 -28.95 3.53 -7.44
N ASP A 193 -28.24 4.51 -6.91
CA ASP A 193 -26.79 4.44 -6.72
C ASP A 193 -26.41 3.38 -5.67
N SER A 194 -27.22 3.27 -4.61
CA SER A 194 -27.07 2.20 -3.59
C SER A 194 -27.15 0.80 -4.19
N GLU A 195 -28.00 0.62 -5.21
CA GLU A 195 -28.17 -0.66 -5.90
C GLU A 195 -27.09 -0.89 -6.95
N ALA A 196 -26.73 0.12 -7.72
CA ALA A 196 -25.95 -0.05 -8.94
C ALA A 196 -24.44 0.19 -8.78
N SER A 197 -23.99 1.03 -7.82
CA SER A 197 -22.58 1.42 -7.78
C SER A 197 -21.67 0.37 -7.15
N GLN A 198 -20.59 0.03 -7.87
CA GLN A 198 -19.50 -0.84 -7.42
C GLN A 198 -18.11 -0.22 -7.69
N ASP A 199 -18.07 1.05 -8.07
CA ASP A 199 -16.85 1.80 -8.41
C ASP A 199 -15.88 1.93 -7.23
N HIS A 200 -16.38 1.89 -5.98
CA HIS A 200 -15.54 1.77 -4.79
C HIS A 200 -14.63 0.54 -4.82
N SER A 201 -15.08 -0.59 -5.41
CA SER A 201 -14.25 -1.78 -5.61
C SER A 201 -13.12 -1.55 -6.61
N LEU A 202 -13.36 -0.78 -7.68
CA LEU A 202 -12.30 -0.37 -8.61
C LEU A 202 -11.29 0.57 -7.94
N SER A 203 -11.76 1.48 -7.10
CA SER A 203 -10.89 2.39 -6.33
C SER A 203 -9.95 1.62 -5.40
N ILE A 204 -10.44 0.55 -4.73
CA ILE A 204 -9.62 -0.37 -3.95
C ILE A 204 -8.54 -1.03 -4.82
N LEU A 205 -8.95 -1.62 -5.95
CA LEU A 205 -8.04 -2.31 -6.87
C LEU A 205 -6.96 -1.38 -7.41
N PHE A 206 -7.32 -0.15 -7.77
CA PHE A 206 -6.38 0.85 -8.27
C PHE A 206 -5.33 1.24 -7.21
N ALA A 207 -5.76 1.53 -5.99
CA ALA A 207 -4.85 1.90 -4.90
C ALA A 207 -3.88 0.76 -4.56
N LEU A 208 -4.38 -0.48 -4.44
CA LEU A 208 -3.56 -1.66 -4.17
C LEU A 208 -2.56 -1.95 -5.30
N THR A 209 -2.98 -1.76 -6.54
CA THR A 209 -2.09 -1.94 -7.70
C THR A 209 -0.91 -0.96 -7.63
N ASN A 210 -1.15 0.32 -7.34
CA ASN A 210 -0.07 1.30 -7.19
C ASN A 210 0.90 0.93 -6.06
N ILE A 211 0.39 0.50 -4.91
CA ILE A 211 1.21 0.08 -3.77
C ILE A 211 2.06 -1.14 -4.12
N THR A 212 1.45 -2.19 -4.65
CA THR A 212 2.14 -3.46 -4.91
C THR A 212 3.11 -3.38 -6.09
N LEU A 213 2.84 -2.56 -7.10
CA LEU A 213 3.80 -2.28 -8.19
C LEU A 213 5.03 -1.53 -7.69
N LEU A 214 4.89 -0.58 -6.75
CA LEU A 214 6.04 0.06 -6.13
C LEU A 214 6.86 -0.93 -5.31
N ILE A 215 6.21 -1.79 -4.52
CA ILE A 215 6.87 -2.88 -3.79
C ILE A 215 7.61 -3.79 -4.78
N SER A 216 6.99 -4.14 -5.89
CA SER A 216 7.62 -4.96 -6.94
C SER A 216 8.87 -4.31 -7.52
N LYS A 217 8.83 -3.01 -7.83
CA LYS A 217 10.00 -2.26 -8.33
C LYS A 217 11.13 -2.23 -7.30
N SER A 218 10.83 -1.86 -6.06
CA SER A 218 11.83 -1.83 -5.00
C SER A 218 12.39 -3.22 -4.69
N SER A 219 11.55 -4.27 -4.74
CA SER A 219 12.00 -5.66 -4.61
C SER A 219 13.00 -6.07 -5.72
N MET A 220 12.80 -5.56 -6.93
CA MET A 220 13.74 -5.81 -8.03
C MET A 220 15.08 -5.12 -7.78
N ASP A 221 15.09 -3.86 -7.33
CA ASP A 221 16.31 -3.17 -6.96
C ASP A 221 17.07 -3.94 -5.87
N MET A 222 16.37 -4.39 -4.81
CA MET A 222 16.97 -5.18 -3.72
C MET A 222 17.55 -6.51 -4.22
N ASN A 223 16.88 -7.19 -5.16
CA ASN A 223 17.40 -8.41 -5.78
C ASN A 223 18.68 -8.15 -6.59
N ILE A 224 18.72 -7.05 -7.35
CA ILE A 224 19.92 -6.67 -8.11
C ILE A 224 21.08 -6.36 -7.17
N TRP A 225 20.83 -5.60 -6.10
CA TRP A 225 21.88 -5.26 -5.13
C TRP A 225 22.33 -6.47 -4.28
N GLY A 226 21.49 -7.50 -4.17
CA GLY A 226 21.81 -8.76 -3.49
C GLY A 226 22.47 -9.82 -4.37
N LEU A 227 22.72 -9.57 -5.67
CA LEU A 227 23.47 -10.48 -6.52
C LEU A 227 24.89 -10.66 -5.96
N GLU A 228 25.41 -11.89 -6.03
CA GLU A 228 26.75 -12.23 -5.53
C GLU A 228 27.84 -11.37 -6.19
N GLU A 229 27.69 -11.04 -7.47
CA GLU A 229 28.59 -10.21 -8.25
C GLU A 229 28.50 -8.72 -7.88
N VAL A 230 27.34 -8.27 -7.33
CA VAL A 230 27.13 -6.88 -6.91
C VAL A 230 27.43 -6.70 -5.43
N ASP A 231 26.97 -7.61 -4.60
CA ASP A 231 27.27 -7.71 -3.16
C ASP A 231 27.05 -6.41 -2.35
N MET A 232 26.05 -5.64 -2.72
CA MET A 232 25.68 -4.42 -1.99
C MET A 232 24.72 -4.68 -0.83
N LEU A 233 23.93 -5.77 -0.89
CA LEU A 233 23.00 -6.17 0.16
C LEU A 233 23.22 -7.64 0.53
N LYS A 234 23.19 -7.92 1.82
CA LYS A 234 23.11 -9.28 2.35
C LYS A 234 21.79 -9.51 3.07
N THR A 235 21.31 -10.73 2.99
CA THR A 235 20.11 -11.17 3.70
C THR A 235 20.53 -12.11 4.84
N ASP A 236 19.86 -12.01 5.99
CA ASP A 236 20.02 -12.97 7.07
C ASP A 236 19.80 -14.38 6.53
N PRO A 237 20.71 -15.36 6.76
CA PRO A 237 20.61 -16.73 6.26
C PRO A 237 19.29 -17.42 6.60
N ALA A 238 18.65 -17.09 7.73
CA ALA A 238 17.34 -17.63 8.10
C ALA A 238 16.21 -17.18 7.17
N TRP A 239 16.44 -16.11 6.38
CA TRP A 239 15.50 -15.54 5.40
C TRP A 239 15.86 -15.85 3.95
N CYS A 240 16.92 -16.61 3.73
CA CYS A 240 17.34 -17.05 2.40
C CYS A 240 16.62 -18.33 1.98
N GLY A 241 16.29 -18.42 0.71
CA GLY A 241 15.89 -19.68 0.09
C GLY A 241 17.09 -20.61 -0.12
N VAL A 242 16.82 -21.88 -0.31
CA VAL A 242 17.83 -22.91 -0.63
C VAL A 242 17.59 -23.49 -2.02
N SER A 243 18.68 -23.92 -2.66
CA SER A 243 18.59 -24.62 -3.94
C SER A 243 18.54 -26.12 -3.70
N SER A 244 17.64 -26.83 -4.38
CA SER A 244 17.57 -28.30 -4.34
C SER A 244 18.70 -28.97 -5.12
N MET A 245 19.34 -28.28 -6.05
CA MET A 245 20.38 -28.81 -6.94
C MET A 245 21.78 -28.31 -6.58
N MET A 246 21.92 -27.04 -6.20
CA MET A 246 23.21 -26.41 -5.95
C MET A 246 23.46 -26.26 -4.45
N PRO A 247 24.30 -27.09 -3.81
CA PRO A 247 24.48 -27.09 -2.36
C PRO A 247 25.05 -25.79 -1.80
N ASN A 248 25.83 -25.07 -2.58
CA ASN A 248 26.44 -23.78 -2.21
C ASN A 248 25.53 -22.57 -2.42
N LYS A 249 24.36 -22.75 -3.06
CA LYS A 249 23.50 -21.63 -3.47
C LYS A 249 22.56 -21.24 -2.34
N CYS A 250 22.80 -20.09 -1.74
CA CYS A 250 21.84 -19.33 -0.95
C CYS A 250 21.06 -18.39 -1.89
N ILE A 251 19.75 -18.25 -1.70
CA ILE A 251 18.89 -17.38 -2.52
C ILE A 251 18.45 -16.21 -1.63
N PRO A 252 19.24 -15.12 -1.57
CA PRO A 252 19.00 -14.03 -0.60
C PRO A 252 17.73 -13.21 -0.88
N GLY A 253 17.23 -13.25 -2.09
CA GLY A 253 16.08 -12.45 -2.53
C GLY A 253 14.76 -13.19 -2.66
N THR A 254 14.64 -14.42 -2.14
CA THR A 254 13.45 -15.28 -2.38
C THR A 254 12.12 -14.62 -2.07
N LEU A 255 12.00 -13.92 -0.93
CA LEU A 255 10.73 -13.29 -0.57
C LEU A 255 10.50 -11.98 -1.34
N PHE A 256 11.54 -11.30 -1.82
CA PHE A 256 11.39 -10.20 -2.79
C PHE A 256 10.83 -10.72 -4.13
N GLU A 257 11.26 -11.91 -4.57
CA GLU A 257 10.69 -12.56 -5.76
C GLU A 257 9.21 -12.90 -5.53
N ARG A 258 8.86 -13.44 -4.37
CA ARG A 258 7.46 -13.74 -4.01
C ARG A 258 6.61 -12.48 -3.92
N ALA A 259 7.09 -11.40 -3.33
CA ALA A 259 6.38 -10.11 -3.31
C ALA A 259 6.08 -9.60 -4.73
N ARG A 260 7.02 -9.78 -5.67
CA ARG A 260 6.82 -9.44 -7.09
C ARG A 260 5.75 -10.30 -7.75
N ILE A 261 5.66 -11.58 -7.43
CA ILE A 261 4.61 -12.49 -7.92
C ILE A 261 3.23 -12.03 -7.40
N GLU A 262 3.11 -11.70 -6.12
CA GLU A 262 1.86 -11.23 -5.54
C GLU A 262 1.38 -9.92 -6.19
N ALA A 263 2.30 -9.02 -6.52
CA ALA A 263 1.99 -7.79 -7.25
C ALA A 263 1.40 -8.06 -8.65
N VAL A 264 1.82 -9.13 -9.33
CA VAL A 264 1.23 -9.55 -10.62
C VAL A 264 -0.21 -9.98 -10.45
N TYR A 265 -0.53 -10.74 -9.37
CA TYR A 265 -1.91 -11.14 -9.10
C TYR A 265 -2.81 -9.93 -8.85
N VAL A 266 -2.35 -8.96 -8.05
CA VAL A 266 -3.10 -7.71 -7.80
C VAL A 266 -3.35 -6.93 -9.09
N ALA A 267 -2.32 -6.77 -9.93
CA ALA A 267 -2.45 -6.09 -11.23
C ALA A 267 -3.40 -6.82 -12.18
N GLY A 268 -3.36 -8.15 -12.20
CA GLY A 268 -4.29 -8.98 -12.97
C GLY A 268 -5.74 -8.80 -12.52
N GLN A 269 -5.96 -8.70 -11.22
CA GLN A 269 -7.29 -8.46 -10.65
C GLN A 269 -7.81 -7.05 -10.94
N MET A 270 -6.94 -6.04 -10.98
CA MET A 270 -7.32 -4.71 -11.45
C MET A 270 -7.84 -4.76 -12.90
N MET A 271 -7.16 -5.48 -13.78
CA MET A 271 -7.62 -5.67 -15.17
C MET A 271 -8.94 -6.41 -15.25
N GLN A 272 -9.14 -7.45 -14.43
CA GLN A 272 -10.44 -8.12 -14.31
C GLN A 272 -11.53 -7.16 -13.88
N GLY A 273 -11.29 -6.34 -12.85
CA GLY A 273 -12.23 -5.33 -12.36
C GLY A 273 -12.66 -4.36 -13.45
N VAL A 274 -11.69 -3.84 -14.22
CA VAL A 274 -11.98 -2.96 -15.37
C VAL A 274 -12.85 -3.67 -16.41
N MET A 275 -12.56 -4.94 -16.71
CA MET A 275 -13.32 -5.70 -17.72
C MET A 275 -14.73 -6.03 -17.27
N PHE A 276 -14.98 -6.27 -15.97
CA PHE A 276 -16.33 -6.49 -15.43
C PHE A 276 -17.15 -5.18 -15.36
N ASN A 277 -16.49 -4.03 -15.31
CA ASN A 277 -17.19 -2.74 -15.25
C ASN A 277 -17.35 -2.06 -16.62
N LYS A 278 -16.75 -2.60 -17.67
CA LYS A 278 -16.75 -1.97 -18.98
C LYS A 278 -18.01 -2.34 -19.76
N GLY A 279 -18.76 -1.33 -20.20
CA GLY A 279 -19.85 -1.51 -21.17
C GLY A 279 -21.12 -2.15 -20.65
N GLU A 280 -21.19 -2.47 -19.36
CA GLU A 280 -22.39 -2.99 -18.73
C GLU A 280 -23.43 -1.86 -18.49
N PRO A 281 -24.72 -2.11 -18.62
CA PRO A 281 -25.76 -1.18 -18.18
C PRO A 281 -25.59 -0.86 -16.70
N HIS A 282 -25.85 0.39 -16.30
CA HIS A 282 -25.58 0.86 -14.94
C HIS A 282 -26.23 0.01 -13.83
N GLY A 283 -27.39 -0.59 -14.08
CA GLY A 283 -28.11 -1.44 -13.13
C GLY A 283 -27.96 -2.96 -13.39
N ASP A 284 -27.00 -3.41 -14.22
CA ASP A 284 -26.79 -4.84 -14.43
C ASP A 284 -26.03 -5.46 -13.25
N MET A 285 -26.75 -6.26 -12.47
CA MET A 285 -26.30 -6.72 -11.16
C MET A 285 -25.30 -7.86 -11.18
N LEU A 286 -25.47 -8.85 -12.07
CA LEU A 286 -24.64 -10.08 -11.99
C LEU A 286 -23.15 -9.82 -12.26
N PRO A 287 -22.75 -9.09 -13.30
CA PRO A 287 -21.36 -8.73 -13.49
C PRO A 287 -20.83 -7.88 -12.34
N MET A 288 -21.63 -6.95 -11.81
CA MET A 288 -21.24 -6.04 -10.74
C MET A 288 -21.03 -6.75 -9.40
N LEU A 289 -21.71 -7.86 -9.13
CA LEU A 289 -21.50 -8.68 -7.92
C LEU A 289 -20.14 -9.39 -7.87
N GLU A 290 -19.43 -9.47 -8.99
CA GLU A 290 -18.08 -10.05 -9.02
C GLU A 290 -16.99 -9.06 -8.57
N LEU A 291 -17.21 -7.74 -8.72
CA LEU A 291 -16.21 -6.72 -8.37
C LEU A 291 -15.77 -6.76 -6.90
N PRO A 292 -16.66 -6.85 -5.90
CA PRO A 292 -16.26 -6.97 -4.51
C PRO A 292 -15.44 -8.25 -4.25
N LYS A 293 -15.76 -9.35 -4.89
CA LYS A 293 -15.02 -10.62 -4.75
C LYS A 293 -13.60 -10.50 -5.32
N ILE A 294 -13.45 -9.78 -6.44
CA ILE A 294 -12.15 -9.51 -7.06
C ILE A 294 -11.33 -8.60 -6.13
N ALA A 295 -11.95 -7.55 -5.56
CA ALA A 295 -11.30 -6.65 -4.62
C ALA A 295 -10.83 -7.37 -3.33
N LEU A 296 -11.65 -8.28 -2.77
CA LEU A 296 -11.26 -9.11 -1.63
C LEU A 296 -10.05 -10.00 -1.95
N LYS A 297 -10.02 -10.63 -3.13
CA LYS A 297 -8.85 -11.42 -3.56
C LYS A 297 -7.61 -10.55 -3.72
N ALA A 298 -7.76 -9.36 -4.30
CA ALA A 298 -6.66 -8.42 -4.46
C ALA A 298 -6.10 -7.97 -3.10
N MET A 299 -6.95 -7.69 -2.12
CA MET A 299 -6.53 -7.38 -0.75
C MET A 299 -5.77 -8.53 -0.10
N ALA A 300 -6.22 -9.79 -0.29
CA ALA A 300 -5.51 -10.97 0.21
C ALA A 300 -4.10 -11.08 -0.38
N HIS A 301 -3.94 -10.93 -1.69
CA HIS A 301 -2.62 -10.90 -2.34
C HIS A 301 -1.78 -9.71 -1.91
N ALA A 302 -2.39 -8.53 -1.71
CA ALA A 302 -1.68 -7.36 -1.23
C ALA A 302 -1.14 -7.54 0.20
N LEU A 303 -1.89 -8.15 1.12
CA LEU A 303 -1.42 -8.50 2.46
C LEU A 303 -0.19 -9.40 2.41
N VAL A 304 -0.21 -10.44 1.58
CA VAL A 304 0.94 -11.35 1.40
C VAL A 304 2.13 -10.60 0.79
N CYS A 305 1.91 -9.76 -0.23
CA CYS A 305 2.93 -8.93 -0.86
C CYS A 305 3.62 -8.00 0.16
N VAL A 306 2.81 -7.27 0.94
CA VAL A 306 3.28 -6.37 2.01
C VAL A 306 4.04 -7.15 3.08
N GLY A 307 3.52 -8.31 3.50
CA GLY A 307 4.15 -9.17 4.51
C GLY A 307 5.54 -9.66 4.08
N TYR A 308 5.68 -10.15 2.85
CA TYR A 308 6.98 -10.59 2.31
C TYR A 308 7.98 -9.44 2.23
N TYR A 309 7.57 -8.31 1.68
CA TYR A 309 8.45 -7.15 1.55
C TYR A 309 8.87 -6.57 2.91
N ASN A 310 7.93 -6.43 3.84
CA ASN A 310 8.17 -5.97 5.21
C ASN A 310 9.14 -6.89 5.97
N GLY A 311 8.94 -8.21 5.86
CA GLY A 311 9.82 -9.21 6.47
C GLY A 311 11.25 -9.13 5.92
N MET A 312 11.40 -9.07 4.60
CA MET A 312 12.71 -8.96 3.96
C MET A 312 13.41 -7.67 4.32
N LEU A 313 12.72 -6.53 4.28
CA LEU A 313 13.32 -5.23 4.54
C LEU A 313 13.92 -5.13 5.96
N LYS A 314 13.34 -5.83 6.92
CA LYS A 314 13.89 -5.94 8.30
C LYS A 314 15.17 -6.76 8.39
N ASN A 315 15.40 -7.67 7.44
CA ASN A 315 16.44 -8.69 7.49
C ASN A 315 17.48 -8.55 6.38
N VAL A 316 17.50 -7.42 5.67
CA VAL A 316 18.58 -7.04 4.76
C VAL A 316 19.60 -6.16 5.48
N SER A 317 20.87 -6.35 5.14
CA SER A 317 22.00 -5.58 5.67
C SER A 317 22.79 -4.95 4.51
N PRO A 318 22.76 -3.61 4.38
CA PRO A 318 23.62 -2.93 3.41
C PRO A 318 25.10 -3.17 3.70
N GLN A 319 25.87 -3.50 2.69
CA GLN A 319 27.33 -3.65 2.77
C GLN A 319 27.98 -2.27 2.55
N LYS A 320 28.03 -1.47 3.63
CA LYS A 320 28.45 -0.05 3.59
C LYS A 320 29.77 0.18 2.86
N ASP A 321 30.78 -0.65 3.18
CA ASP A 321 32.11 -0.52 2.57
C ASP A 321 32.06 -0.81 1.07
N LYS A 322 31.31 -1.85 0.67
CA LYS A 322 31.18 -2.23 -0.73
C LYS A 322 30.40 -1.18 -1.54
N MET A 323 29.33 -0.66 -0.99
CA MET A 323 28.56 0.41 -1.58
C MET A 323 29.43 1.68 -1.79
N LEU A 324 30.17 2.07 -0.77
CA LEU A 324 31.08 3.21 -0.80
C LEU A 324 32.23 3.00 -1.80
N GLU A 325 32.78 1.77 -1.87
CA GLU A 325 33.82 1.39 -2.82
C GLU A 325 33.34 1.64 -4.28
N TYR A 326 32.14 1.18 -4.63
CA TYR A 326 31.58 1.42 -5.96
C TYR A 326 31.50 2.91 -6.33
N VAL A 327 31.12 3.77 -5.37
CA VAL A 327 31.05 5.22 -5.61
C VAL A 327 32.44 5.83 -5.73
N ARG A 328 33.40 5.44 -4.83
CA ARG A 328 34.78 5.95 -4.82
C ARG A 328 35.56 5.54 -6.05
N GLU A 329 35.30 4.34 -6.56
CA GLU A 329 35.97 3.86 -7.79
C GLU A 329 35.35 4.46 -9.05
N GLY A 330 34.05 4.72 -9.01
CA GLY A 330 33.30 5.31 -10.11
C GLY A 330 33.51 6.81 -10.23
N TYR A 331 32.95 7.38 -11.30
CA TYR A 331 33.01 8.80 -11.56
C TYR A 331 31.67 9.51 -11.24
N SER A 332 30.97 9.03 -10.23
CA SER A 332 29.63 9.50 -9.86
C SER A 332 29.59 10.94 -9.37
N CYS A 333 30.71 11.43 -8.81
CA CYS A 333 30.81 12.80 -8.26
C CYS A 333 31.26 13.84 -9.30
N THR A 334 31.43 13.50 -10.56
CA THR A 334 31.99 14.41 -11.57
C THR A 334 31.13 15.62 -11.87
N SER A 335 29.85 15.63 -11.52
CA SER A 335 29.01 16.83 -11.56
C SER A 335 29.58 17.96 -10.70
N GLU A 336 30.26 17.65 -9.59
CA GLU A 336 30.87 18.67 -8.75
C GLU A 336 32.11 19.29 -9.38
N VAL A 337 32.85 18.53 -10.17
CA VAL A 337 33.95 19.10 -10.97
C VAL A 337 33.41 20.11 -12.00
N VAL A 338 32.35 19.75 -12.70
CA VAL A 338 31.66 20.67 -13.63
C VAL A 338 31.14 21.91 -12.89
N THR A 339 30.49 21.71 -11.75
CA THR A 339 29.94 22.80 -10.91
C THR A 339 31.04 23.73 -10.45
N HIS A 340 32.17 23.20 -9.97
CA HIS A 340 33.32 23.99 -9.55
C HIS A 340 33.91 24.80 -10.71
N MET A 341 34.11 24.20 -11.87
CA MET A 341 34.60 24.90 -13.07
C MET A 341 33.70 26.06 -13.49
N VAL A 342 32.36 25.89 -13.35
CA VAL A 342 31.41 26.94 -13.71
C VAL A 342 31.39 28.06 -12.65
N ARG A 343 31.41 27.71 -11.37
CA ARG A 343 31.27 28.70 -10.28
C ARG A 343 32.55 29.48 -10.01
N GLU A 344 33.70 28.79 -10.05
CA GLU A 344 34.96 29.38 -9.56
C GLU A 344 35.92 29.73 -10.70
N LEU A 345 35.75 29.16 -11.91
CA LEU A 345 36.72 29.28 -12.97
C LEU A 345 36.16 29.90 -14.29
N ASP A 346 34.92 30.38 -14.23
CA ASP A 346 34.23 31.07 -15.35
C ASP A 346 34.11 30.21 -16.65
N TYR A 347 33.97 28.90 -16.50
CA TYR A 347 33.65 28.05 -17.62
C TYR A 347 32.17 28.05 -17.96
N GLY A 348 31.82 28.09 -19.23
CA GLY A 348 30.45 27.81 -19.64
C GLY A 348 30.10 26.33 -19.37
N PRO A 349 28.86 26.00 -18.92
CA PRO A 349 28.47 24.64 -18.52
C PRO A 349 28.74 23.57 -19.57
N ARG A 350 28.53 23.90 -20.86
CA ARG A 350 28.81 22.99 -22.00
C ARG A 350 30.29 22.67 -22.15
N ARG A 351 31.15 23.68 -21.99
CA ARG A 351 32.60 23.50 -22.06
C ARG A 351 33.10 22.65 -20.91
N ALA A 352 32.71 23.00 -19.68
CA ALA A 352 33.07 22.24 -18.50
C ALA A 352 32.64 20.78 -18.61
N HIS A 353 31.39 20.51 -19.01
CA HIS A 353 30.91 19.16 -19.24
C HIS A 353 31.73 18.37 -20.27
N ARG A 354 32.08 18.99 -21.41
CA ARG A 354 32.88 18.35 -22.46
C ARG A 354 34.29 17.99 -21.98
N ILE A 355 34.93 18.89 -21.24
CA ILE A 355 36.26 18.65 -20.63
C ILE A 355 36.18 17.47 -19.66
N VAL A 356 35.22 17.50 -18.71
CA VAL A 356 35.06 16.46 -17.68
C VAL A 356 34.67 15.10 -18.30
N ALA A 357 33.83 15.08 -19.33
CA ALA A 357 33.51 13.85 -20.06
C ALA A 357 34.76 13.25 -20.74
N THR A 358 35.62 14.10 -21.34
CA THR A 358 36.89 13.68 -21.93
C THR A 358 37.87 13.18 -20.86
N PHE A 359 37.97 13.88 -19.74
CA PHE A 359 38.75 13.44 -18.57
C PHE A 359 38.33 12.04 -18.08
N VAL A 360 37.04 11.79 -17.90
CA VAL A 360 36.53 10.47 -17.47
C VAL A 360 36.89 9.38 -18.49
N ARG A 361 36.74 9.66 -19.78
CA ARG A 361 37.11 8.72 -20.83
C ARG A 361 38.60 8.39 -20.77
N MET A 362 39.48 9.40 -20.76
CA MET A 362 40.93 9.22 -20.68
C MET A 362 41.36 8.47 -19.42
N ALA A 363 40.75 8.78 -18.29
CA ALA A 363 41.01 8.09 -17.02
C ALA A 363 40.66 6.61 -17.13
N ARG A 364 39.49 6.27 -17.68
CA ARG A 364 39.04 4.87 -17.86
C ARG A 364 39.95 4.11 -18.84
N GLU A 365 40.37 4.72 -19.94
CA GLU A 365 41.30 4.13 -20.87
C GLU A 365 42.66 3.79 -20.23
N ARG A 366 43.05 4.57 -19.22
CA ARG A 366 44.27 4.33 -18.42
C ARG A 366 44.04 3.42 -17.20
N GLY A 367 42.86 2.86 -17.04
CA GLY A 367 42.52 2.02 -15.91
C GLY A 367 42.51 2.73 -14.56
N LEU A 368 42.40 4.06 -14.55
CA LEU A 368 42.37 4.87 -13.34
C LEU A 368 41.00 4.85 -12.68
N LYS A 369 40.96 4.72 -11.36
CA LYS A 369 39.75 4.93 -10.53
C LYS A 369 39.62 6.43 -10.20
N ALA A 370 38.42 6.89 -9.91
CA ALA A 370 38.17 8.32 -9.66
C ALA A 370 39.10 8.90 -8.58
N TYR A 371 39.23 8.22 -7.43
CA TYR A 371 40.08 8.65 -6.31
C TYR A 371 41.59 8.68 -6.62
N LYS A 372 42.03 8.06 -7.74
CA LYS A 372 43.44 8.08 -8.21
C LYS A 372 43.69 9.11 -9.31
N SER A 373 42.63 9.78 -9.74
CA SER A 373 42.76 10.80 -10.80
C SER A 373 43.50 12.04 -10.32
N THR A 374 44.10 12.76 -11.26
CA THR A 374 44.95 13.92 -10.98
C THR A 374 44.49 15.15 -11.77
N GLY A 375 44.86 16.35 -11.27
CA GLY A 375 44.57 17.61 -11.92
C GLY A 375 45.23 17.73 -13.30
N GLU A 376 46.43 17.16 -13.44
CA GLU A 376 47.16 17.16 -14.69
C GLU A 376 46.41 16.41 -15.82
N LEU A 377 45.69 15.33 -15.44
CA LEU A 377 44.86 14.59 -16.39
C LEU A 377 43.62 15.40 -16.81
N LEU A 378 43.07 16.19 -15.92
CA LEU A 378 41.94 17.09 -16.23
C LEU A 378 42.42 18.22 -17.17
N ASP A 379 43.62 18.77 -16.94
CA ASP A 379 44.23 19.76 -17.80
C ASP A 379 44.58 19.17 -19.20
N GLU A 380 45.04 17.93 -19.25
CA GLU A 380 45.29 17.21 -20.51
C GLU A 380 43.97 17.05 -21.30
N ALA A 381 42.89 16.70 -20.61
CA ALA A 381 41.57 16.59 -21.21
C ALA A 381 41.05 17.93 -21.79
N ALA A 382 41.31 19.04 -21.09
CA ALA A 382 40.98 20.37 -21.55
C ALA A 382 41.74 20.71 -22.86
N ARG A 383 43.06 20.48 -22.89
CA ARG A 383 43.88 20.69 -24.10
C ARG A 383 43.42 19.80 -25.27
N PHE A 384 43.02 18.56 -24.96
CA PHE A 384 42.50 17.64 -25.99
C PHE A 384 41.23 18.17 -26.66
N THR A 385 40.46 18.99 -25.96
CA THR A 385 39.20 19.59 -26.45
C THR A 385 39.37 21.03 -26.93
N ASP A 386 40.61 21.48 -27.15
CA ASP A 386 41.00 22.86 -27.55
C ASP A 386 40.48 23.92 -26.55
N GLU A 387 40.44 23.56 -25.27
CA GLU A 387 40.01 24.46 -24.18
C GLU A 387 41.19 24.82 -23.30
N LYS A 388 41.07 25.97 -22.61
CA LYS A 388 42.03 26.37 -21.57
C LYS A 388 42.06 25.34 -20.45
N PRO A 389 43.22 24.92 -19.93
CA PRO A 389 43.31 24.08 -18.73
C PRO A 389 42.67 24.75 -17.52
N PRO A 390 41.88 24.02 -16.72
CA PRO A 390 41.27 24.57 -15.51
C PRO A 390 42.26 24.79 -14.35
N GLU A 391 43.45 24.15 -14.40
CA GLU A 391 44.50 24.27 -13.40
C GLU A 391 44.05 23.91 -11.98
N ILE A 392 43.12 22.97 -11.88
CA ILE A 392 42.67 22.41 -10.60
C ILE A 392 43.74 21.46 -10.08
N ASP A 393 44.27 21.74 -8.86
CA ASP A 393 45.24 20.86 -8.25
C ASP A 393 44.63 19.51 -7.89
N THR A 394 45.49 18.46 -7.79
CA THR A 394 45.05 17.09 -7.53
C THR A 394 44.32 16.93 -6.21
N GLN A 395 44.64 17.69 -5.19
CA GLN A 395 43.98 17.64 -3.89
C GLN A 395 42.54 18.18 -3.97
N THR A 396 42.37 19.31 -4.62
CA THR A 396 41.05 19.90 -4.89
C THR A 396 40.19 18.96 -5.76
N LEU A 397 40.77 18.41 -6.85
CA LEU A 397 40.04 17.46 -7.71
C LEU A 397 39.56 16.23 -6.92
N ARG A 398 40.42 15.66 -6.07
CA ARG A 398 40.05 14.49 -5.25
C ARG A 398 38.97 14.83 -4.23
N ARG A 399 38.97 16.02 -3.66
CA ARG A 399 37.89 16.49 -2.77
C ARG A 399 36.56 16.63 -3.51
N LEU A 400 36.57 17.13 -4.74
CA LEU A 400 35.37 17.25 -5.60
C LEU A 400 34.84 15.86 -6.05
N LEU A 401 35.72 14.87 -6.10
CA LEU A 401 35.36 13.48 -6.43
C LEU A 401 35.08 12.61 -5.18
N ASP A 402 35.13 13.19 -3.98
CA ASP A 402 34.90 12.46 -2.73
C ASP A 402 33.38 12.30 -2.47
N PRO A 403 32.88 11.05 -2.30
CA PRO A 403 31.47 10.81 -2.08
C PRO A 403 30.91 11.41 -0.77
N GLU A 404 31.72 11.48 0.28
CA GLU A 404 31.28 12.00 1.57
C GLU A 404 31.09 13.53 1.50
N GLU A 405 32.03 14.21 0.83
CA GLU A 405 31.92 15.66 0.56
C GLU A 405 30.76 15.96 -0.40
N PHE A 406 30.54 15.08 -1.38
CA PHE A 406 29.41 15.17 -2.29
C PHE A 406 28.09 15.14 -1.52
N ILE A 407 27.85 14.13 -0.69
CA ILE A 407 26.64 13.98 0.10
C ILE A 407 26.41 15.22 1.01
N LYS A 408 27.45 15.69 1.69
CA LYS A 408 27.36 16.86 2.60
C LYS A 408 27.01 18.16 1.86
N SER A 409 27.50 18.33 0.63
CA SER A 409 27.29 19.57 -0.13
C SER A 409 25.89 19.69 -0.73
N HIS A 410 25.13 18.59 -0.86
CA HIS A 410 23.80 18.56 -1.48
C HIS A 410 22.69 18.85 -0.45
N ASN A 411 22.69 20.08 0.06
CA ASN A 411 21.83 20.55 1.15
C ASN A 411 20.56 21.31 0.69
N ASN A 412 20.27 21.33 -0.60
CA ASN A 412 19.01 21.86 -1.08
C ASN A 412 17.82 21.01 -0.61
N THR A 413 16.63 21.57 -0.57
CA THR A 413 15.42 20.88 -0.13
C THR A 413 15.23 19.56 -0.90
N GLY A 414 15.15 18.43 -0.19
CA GLY A 414 15.07 17.09 -0.76
C GLY A 414 16.42 16.49 -1.16
N GLY A 415 17.53 17.16 -0.92
CA GLY A 415 18.88 16.66 -1.17
C GLY A 415 19.34 15.59 -0.18
N THR A 416 20.59 15.12 -0.37
CA THR A 416 21.14 14.00 0.38
C THR A 416 21.91 14.40 1.64
N ALA A 417 22.14 15.72 1.87
CA ALA A 417 22.87 16.17 3.04
C ALA A 417 22.22 15.69 4.35
N PRO A 418 23.01 15.36 5.38
CA PRO A 418 22.48 14.78 6.62
C PRO A 418 21.39 15.63 7.29
N GLU A 419 21.49 16.93 7.25
CA GLU A 419 20.51 17.86 7.84
C GLU A 419 19.17 17.73 7.15
N GLU A 420 19.18 17.71 5.82
CA GLU A 420 17.97 17.58 5.00
C GLU A 420 17.35 16.19 5.11
N ALA A 421 18.18 15.16 5.14
CA ALA A 421 17.75 13.80 5.35
C ALA A 421 17.05 13.60 6.71
N ASN A 422 17.60 14.19 7.79
CA ASN A 422 16.98 14.14 9.11
C ASN A 422 15.67 14.96 9.17
N ARG A 423 15.60 16.10 8.49
CA ARG A 423 14.35 16.87 8.36
C ARG A 423 13.27 16.03 7.66
N MET A 424 13.63 15.40 6.53
CA MET A 424 12.72 14.53 5.80
C MET A 424 12.22 13.34 6.64
N LEU A 425 13.09 12.72 7.43
CA LEU A 425 12.70 11.63 8.35
C LEU A 425 11.71 12.14 9.41
N SER A 426 11.98 13.30 10.02
CA SER A 426 11.11 13.88 11.04
C SER A 426 9.71 14.19 10.50
N ASP A 427 9.62 14.77 9.29
CA ASP A 427 8.36 15.08 8.66
C ASP A 427 7.54 13.81 8.37
N ARG A 428 8.19 12.75 7.85
CA ARG A 428 7.51 11.48 7.53
C ARG A 428 7.09 10.70 8.78
N ARG A 429 7.80 10.85 9.89
CA ARG A 429 7.36 10.29 11.17
C ARG A 429 6.07 10.94 11.64
N ARG A 430 5.98 12.28 11.56
CA ARG A 430 4.75 13.01 11.89
C ARG A 430 3.59 12.59 10.99
N GLU A 431 3.82 12.50 9.68
CA GLU A 431 2.81 12.00 8.73
C GLU A 431 2.34 10.57 9.06
N LEU A 432 3.26 9.69 9.46
CA LEU A 432 2.92 8.33 9.87
C LEU A 432 2.05 8.30 11.14
N ASP A 433 2.35 9.17 12.10
CA ASP A 433 1.54 9.27 13.32
C ASP A 433 0.12 9.76 13.00
N GLU A 434 -0.05 10.70 12.08
CA GLU A 434 -1.36 11.12 11.59
C GLU A 434 -2.14 9.95 10.92
N VAL A 435 -1.43 9.12 10.13
CA VAL A 435 -2.07 7.91 9.52
C VAL A 435 -2.51 6.93 10.60
N ARG A 436 -1.71 6.72 11.64
CA ARG A 436 -2.04 5.88 12.81
C ARG A 436 -3.27 6.40 13.56
N GLU A 437 -3.33 7.70 13.79
CA GLU A 437 -4.47 8.33 14.46
C GLU A 437 -5.76 8.12 13.64
N ARG A 438 -5.72 8.35 12.33
CA ARG A 438 -6.88 8.10 11.47
C ARG A 438 -7.32 6.63 11.51
N GLN A 439 -6.39 5.70 11.56
CA GLN A 439 -6.72 4.27 11.69
C GLN A 439 -7.35 3.94 13.04
N GLN A 440 -6.89 4.52 14.12
CA GLN A 440 -7.51 4.38 15.45
C GLN A 440 -8.93 4.95 15.46
N GLN A 441 -9.15 6.10 14.85
CA GLN A 441 -10.48 6.71 14.70
C GLN A 441 -11.43 5.81 13.92
N ARG A 442 -10.97 5.18 12.81
CA ARG A 442 -11.76 4.19 12.05
C ARG A 442 -12.20 3.04 12.95
N LYS A 443 -11.26 2.42 13.66
CA LYS A 443 -11.55 1.31 14.59
C LYS A 443 -12.50 1.72 15.71
N ALA A 444 -12.31 2.88 16.28
CA ALA A 444 -13.20 3.41 17.34
C ALA A 444 -14.64 3.65 16.80
N ARG A 445 -14.77 4.16 15.57
CA ARG A 445 -16.08 4.34 14.93
C ARG A 445 -16.80 3.00 14.72
N LEU A 446 -16.08 1.98 14.24
CA LEU A 446 -16.64 0.64 14.05
C LEU A 446 -17.09 0.03 15.37
N GLN A 447 -16.28 0.15 16.43
CA GLN A 447 -16.62 -0.32 17.76
C GLN A 447 -17.84 0.40 18.32
N SER A 448 -17.94 1.71 18.15
CA SER A 448 -19.10 2.50 18.58
C SER A 448 -20.41 2.03 17.94
N GLY A 449 -20.38 1.71 16.64
CA GLY A 449 -21.55 1.15 15.95
C GLY A 449 -21.95 -0.22 16.49
N GLU A 450 -20.96 -1.08 16.75
CA GLU A 450 -21.18 -2.41 17.32
C GLU A 450 -21.75 -2.34 18.75
N ASP A 451 -21.21 -1.45 19.59
CA ASP A 451 -21.70 -1.23 20.94
C ASP A 451 -23.15 -0.68 20.95
N MET A 452 -23.46 0.19 19.98
CA MET A 452 -24.82 0.71 19.78
C MET A 452 -25.79 -0.40 19.39
N LEU A 453 -25.43 -1.22 18.41
CA LEU A 453 -26.24 -2.35 17.97
C LEU A 453 -26.50 -3.33 19.13
N HIS A 454 -25.47 -3.70 19.86
CA HIS A 454 -25.57 -4.60 21.02
C HIS A 454 -26.46 -4.02 22.13
N ARG A 455 -26.37 -2.72 22.40
CA ARG A 455 -27.20 -2.05 23.42
C ARG A 455 -28.68 -2.11 23.03
N GLU A 456 -29.01 -1.75 21.78
CA GLU A 456 -30.39 -1.76 21.33
C GLU A 456 -30.99 -3.17 21.28
N ILE A 457 -30.18 -4.18 20.89
CA ILE A 457 -30.60 -5.58 20.98
C ILE A 457 -30.92 -5.95 22.44
N LYS A 458 -30.10 -5.57 23.43
CA LYS A 458 -30.35 -5.83 24.86
C LYS A 458 -31.62 -5.16 25.34
N GLU A 459 -31.88 -3.92 24.96
CA GLU A 459 -33.09 -3.18 25.29
C GLU A 459 -34.34 -3.90 24.77
N ILE A 460 -34.35 -4.35 23.52
CA ILE A 460 -35.47 -5.13 22.96
C ILE A 460 -35.63 -6.45 23.67
N MET A 461 -34.52 -7.16 23.97
CA MET A 461 -34.53 -8.45 24.66
C MET A 461 -34.87 -8.34 26.15
N GLY A 462 -34.93 -7.13 26.73
CA GLY A 462 -35.23 -6.93 28.17
C GLY A 462 -34.09 -7.37 29.10
N LYS A 463 -32.84 -7.27 28.65
CA LYS A 463 -31.63 -7.71 29.37
C LYS A 463 -30.74 -6.53 29.75
#